data_dad1896add3311c7b71ffd1be0b393ba
#
_entry.id   dad1896add3311c7b71ffd1be0b393ba
#
_cell.length_a   1.000
_cell.length_b   1.000
_cell.length_c   1.000
_cell.angle_alpha   90.00
_cell.angle_beta   90.00
_cell.angle_gamma   90.00
#
_symmetry.space_group_name_H-M   'P 1'
#
loop_
_entity.id
_entity.type
_entity.pdbx_description
1 polymer ?
#
loop_
_entity_poly.entity_id
_entity_poly.type
_entity_poly.pdbx_seq_one_letter_code
_entity_poly.pdbx_strand_id
1 'polypeptide(L)'
;MEKTLQVLNALEHDGVVHRYAIGGAMGATFYVEPVLTFDLDIFVILPQTAYGLLTLEPLYEALRARGYTEEGECVNIEGVPVQFLPAYNELLVEALAEACETLYEQTPTRVLRAEHLAAIAVQTGRDKDRQRVRLLREQALLDNNYLRGVLARHSLEAKWEEWTT
;
A
#
# COMPACT_ATOMS: atom_id res chain seq x y z
N MET A 1 15.72 -5.51 -1.20
CA MET A 1 14.24 -5.58 -1.02
C MET A 1 13.70 -6.99 -0.82
N GLU A 2 14.29 -8.01 -1.43
CA GLU A 2 13.79 -9.38 -1.25
C GLU A 2 13.77 -9.82 0.21
N LYS A 3 14.86 -9.58 0.95
CA LYS A 3 14.91 -9.90 2.39
C LYS A 3 13.87 -9.14 3.20
N THR A 4 13.60 -7.88 2.82
CA THR A 4 12.55 -7.07 3.44
C THR A 4 11.19 -7.74 3.28
N LEU A 5 10.87 -8.17 2.07
CA LEU A 5 9.60 -8.85 1.79
C LEU A 5 9.48 -10.18 2.52
N GLN A 6 10.58 -10.91 2.70
CA GLN A 6 10.60 -12.14 3.50
C GLN A 6 10.24 -11.86 4.95
N VAL A 7 10.73 -10.75 5.53
CA VAL A 7 10.34 -10.33 6.88
C VAL A 7 8.84 -10.01 6.95
N LEU A 8 8.31 -9.27 5.95
CA LEU A 8 6.89 -8.96 5.89
C LEU A 8 6.04 -10.23 5.79
N ASN A 9 6.46 -11.19 4.98
CA ASN A 9 5.79 -12.49 4.88
C ASN A 9 5.79 -13.24 6.23
N ALA A 10 6.90 -13.17 6.96
CA ALA A 10 6.99 -13.79 8.29
C ALA A 10 6.02 -13.10 9.29
N LEU A 11 5.92 -11.78 9.25
CA LEU A 11 4.97 -11.04 10.10
C LEU A 11 3.52 -11.44 9.82
N GLU A 12 3.16 -11.63 8.56
CA GLU A 12 1.83 -12.09 8.18
C GLU A 12 1.61 -13.55 8.61
N HIS A 13 2.58 -14.42 8.37
CA HIS A 13 2.52 -15.83 8.78
C HIS A 13 2.34 -15.97 10.29
N ASP A 14 3.05 -15.15 11.07
CA ASP A 14 3.00 -15.18 12.55
C ASP A 14 1.78 -14.45 13.11
N GLY A 15 0.92 -13.90 12.29
CA GLY A 15 -0.31 -13.22 12.71
C GLY A 15 -0.10 -11.82 13.28
N VAL A 16 1.10 -11.24 13.15
CA VAL A 16 1.37 -9.87 13.60
C VAL A 16 0.56 -8.88 12.78
N VAL A 17 0.43 -9.14 11.48
CA VAL A 17 -0.53 -8.47 10.59
C VAL A 17 -1.42 -9.55 9.96
N HIS A 18 -2.68 -9.21 9.66
CA HIS A 18 -3.57 -10.16 8.96
C HIS A 18 -3.25 -10.24 7.47
N ARG A 19 -2.87 -9.12 6.89
CA ARG A 19 -2.56 -9.04 5.47
C ARG A 19 -1.75 -7.78 5.19
N TYR A 20 -0.82 -7.86 4.25
CA TYR A 20 -0.13 -6.67 3.74
C TYR A 20 -0.13 -6.64 2.22
N ALA A 21 0.06 -5.45 1.66
CA ALA A 21 0.33 -5.25 0.25
C ALA A 21 1.20 -4.01 0.03
N ILE A 22 1.99 -4.04 -1.03
CA ILE A 22 2.81 -2.91 -1.46
C ILE A 22 1.91 -1.88 -2.14
N GLY A 23 2.00 -0.63 -1.70
CA GLY A 23 1.31 0.49 -2.31
C GLY A 23 2.25 1.67 -2.56
N GLY A 24 1.70 2.86 -2.60
CA GLY A 24 2.47 4.08 -2.78
C GLY A 24 3.25 4.14 -4.09
N ALA A 25 4.36 4.86 -4.07
CA ALA A 25 5.21 5.02 -5.26
C ALA A 25 5.85 3.70 -5.69
N MET A 26 6.30 2.88 -4.74
CA MET A 26 6.90 1.58 -5.06
C MET A 26 5.85 0.64 -5.68
N GLY A 27 4.62 0.63 -5.17
CA GLY A 27 3.53 -0.15 -5.76
C GLY A 27 3.25 0.28 -7.20
N ALA A 28 3.29 1.57 -7.47
CA ALA A 28 3.10 2.09 -8.82
C ALA A 28 4.16 1.60 -9.81
N THR A 29 5.38 1.31 -9.37
CA THR A 29 6.45 0.83 -10.26
C THR A 29 6.18 -0.54 -10.87
N PHE A 30 5.19 -1.28 -10.36
CA PHE A 30 4.74 -2.52 -10.99
C PHE A 30 3.92 -2.26 -12.26
N TYR A 31 3.45 -1.04 -12.48
CA TYR A 31 2.54 -0.67 -13.57
C TYR A 31 3.07 0.44 -14.46
N VAL A 32 3.97 1.29 -13.95
CA VAL A 32 4.51 2.45 -14.65
C VAL A 32 6.03 2.48 -14.52
N GLU A 33 6.68 3.33 -15.31
CA GLU A 33 8.12 3.52 -15.20
C GLU A 33 8.51 3.97 -13.79
N PRO A 34 9.63 3.45 -13.25
CA PRO A 34 10.05 3.80 -11.89
C PRO A 34 10.29 5.29 -11.72
N VAL A 35 9.78 5.82 -10.61
CA VAL A 35 10.09 7.16 -10.13
C VAL A 35 10.96 7.06 -8.89
N LEU A 36 11.72 8.10 -8.59
CA LEU A 36 12.55 8.12 -7.40
C LEU A 36 11.67 8.04 -6.15
N THR A 37 11.91 7.03 -5.32
CA THR A 37 11.26 6.87 -4.03
C THR A 37 12.28 6.40 -3.01
N PHE A 38 12.10 6.83 -1.75
CA PHE A 38 13.04 6.54 -0.67
C PHE A 38 12.52 5.47 0.29
N ASP A 39 11.22 5.25 0.33
CA ASP A 39 10.57 4.34 1.26
C ASP A 39 9.61 3.39 0.55
N LEU A 40 9.38 2.27 1.23
CA LEU A 40 8.44 1.24 0.80
C LEU A 40 7.15 1.40 1.61
N ASP A 41 6.07 1.79 0.95
CA ASP A 41 4.76 1.93 1.60
C ASP A 41 4.08 0.56 1.66
N ILE A 42 3.89 0.07 2.87
CA ILE A 42 3.23 -1.20 3.14
C ILE A 42 1.90 -0.95 3.83
N PHE A 43 0.83 -1.23 3.10
CA PHE A 43 -0.53 -1.19 3.65
C PHE A 43 -0.80 -2.48 4.40
N VAL A 44 -1.40 -2.37 5.59
CA VAL A 44 -1.61 -3.53 6.46
C VAL A 44 -3.03 -3.55 7.02
N ILE A 45 -3.58 -4.76 7.14
CA ILE A 45 -4.74 -5.04 7.99
C ILE A 45 -4.19 -5.55 9.31
N LEU A 46 -4.47 -4.83 10.39
CA LEU A 46 -4.01 -5.15 11.72
C LEU A 46 -5.04 -6.01 12.45
N PRO A 47 -4.61 -6.92 13.34
CA PRO A 47 -5.51 -7.58 14.26
C PRO A 47 -6.24 -6.55 15.13
N GLN A 48 -7.53 -6.78 15.41
CA GLN A 48 -8.27 -5.90 16.30
C GLN A 48 -7.73 -6.00 17.71
N THR A 49 -7.49 -4.85 18.35
CA THR A 49 -7.18 -4.82 19.78
C THR A 49 -8.44 -5.03 20.60
N ALA A 50 -8.28 -5.38 21.90
CA ALA A 50 -9.41 -5.61 22.82
C ALA A 50 -10.35 -4.40 22.95
N TYR A 51 -9.91 -3.21 22.58
CA TYR A 51 -10.68 -1.96 22.67
C TYR A 51 -11.12 -1.43 21.31
N GLY A 52 -10.92 -2.20 20.24
CA GLY A 52 -11.28 -1.78 18.87
C GLY A 52 -10.43 -0.63 18.32
N LEU A 53 -9.32 -0.30 18.98
CA LEU A 53 -8.42 0.76 18.53
C LEU A 53 -7.48 0.23 17.43
N LEU A 54 -7.35 1.01 16.35
CA LEU A 54 -6.39 0.73 15.29
C LEU A 54 -5.04 1.33 15.69
N THR A 55 -4.09 0.48 16.08
CA THR A 55 -2.75 0.92 16.49
C THR A 55 -1.67 0.08 15.84
N LEU A 56 -0.57 0.73 15.46
CA LEU A 56 0.62 0.07 14.92
C LEU A 56 1.56 -0.44 16.02
N GLU A 57 1.32 -0.12 17.28
CA GLU A 57 2.26 -0.43 18.38
C GLU A 57 2.60 -1.93 18.50
N PRO A 58 1.64 -2.89 18.42
CA PRO A 58 2.00 -4.31 18.45
C PRO A 58 2.90 -4.72 17.28
N LEU A 59 2.73 -4.12 16.10
CA LEU A 59 3.59 -4.35 14.94
C LEU A 59 5.01 -3.84 15.22
N TYR A 60 5.14 -2.63 15.75
CA TYR A 60 6.44 -2.07 16.11
C TYR A 60 7.13 -2.88 17.19
N GLU A 61 6.42 -3.36 18.20
CA GLU A 61 6.97 -4.25 19.22
C GLU A 61 7.51 -5.55 18.60
N ALA A 62 6.77 -6.16 17.70
CA ALA A 62 7.20 -7.37 17.01
C ALA A 62 8.44 -7.13 16.14
N LEU A 63 8.56 -5.95 15.51
CA LEU A 63 9.73 -5.57 14.73
C LEU A 63 10.95 -5.32 15.63
N ARG A 64 10.77 -4.64 16.75
CA ARG A 64 11.86 -4.42 17.74
C ARG A 64 12.38 -5.75 18.27
N ALA A 65 11.49 -6.71 18.55
CA ALA A 65 11.86 -8.04 18.99
C ALA A 65 12.68 -8.79 17.94
N ARG A 66 12.55 -8.45 16.68
CA ARG A 66 13.33 -9.00 15.56
C ARG A 66 14.60 -8.20 15.26
N GLY A 67 14.90 -7.16 16.06
CA GLY A 67 16.08 -6.34 15.90
C GLY A 67 15.95 -5.15 14.96
N TYR A 68 14.75 -4.82 14.51
CA TYR A 68 14.48 -3.66 13.67
C TYR A 68 13.98 -2.48 14.50
N THR A 69 14.46 -1.28 14.19
CA THR A 69 14.14 -0.07 14.96
C THR A 69 13.50 0.99 14.08
N GLU A 70 12.65 1.81 14.69
CA GLU A 70 12.04 2.94 14.01
C GLU A 70 13.09 4.03 13.72
N GLU A 71 12.98 4.62 12.54
CA GLU A 71 13.76 5.78 12.09
C GLU A 71 12.78 6.79 11.51
N GLY A 72 12.31 7.74 12.35
CA GLY A 72 11.25 8.66 11.96
C GLY A 72 9.91 7.93 11.78
N GLU A 73 9.28 8.11 10.63
CA GLU A 73 8.02 7.44 10.29
C GLU A 73 8.21 6.02 9.74
N CYS A 74 9.45 5.63 9.50
CA CYS A 74 9.78 4.35 8.90
C CYS A 74 10.43 3.40 9.90
N VAL A 75 10.42 2.11 9.57
CA VAL A 75 11.26 1.09 10.21
C VAL A 75 12.24 0.61 9.15
N ASN A 76 13.53 0.63 9.46
CA ASN A 76 14.53 0.07 8.55
C ASN A 76 14.51 -1.46 8.65
N ILE A 77 14.07 -2.11 7.58
CA ILE A 77 13.99 -3.58 7.52
C ILE A 77 14.93 -4.06 6.43
N GLU A 78 16.03 -4.69 6.83
CA GLU A 78 17.05 -5.21 5.91
C GLU A 78 17.56 -4.16 4.91
N GLY A 79 17.78 -2.93 5.42
CA GLY A 79 18.32 -1.83 4.63
C GLY A 79 17.29 -1.01 3.85
N VAL A 80 16.01 -1.34 3.97
CA VAL A 80 14.92 -0.62 3.27
C VAL A 80 14.06 0.11 4.30
N PRO A 81 13.89 1.43 4.16
CA PRO A 81 12.93 2.15 4.99
C PRO A 81 11.50 1.73 4.62
N VAL A 82 10.76 1.20 5.58
CA VAL A 82 9.38 0.74 5.39
C VAL A 82 8.43 1.60 6.19
N GLN A 83 7.47 2.21 5.52
CA GLN A 83 6.38 2.93 6.17
C GLN A 83 5.14 2.03 6.19
N PHE A 84 4.63 1.75 7.39
CA PHE A 84 3.41 0.96 7.54
C PHE A 84 2.20 1.88 7.60
N LEU A 85 1.20 1.56 6.79
CA LEU A 85 -0.03 2.32 6.67
C LEU A 85 -1.22 1.43 6.99
N PRO A 86 -1.88 1.64 8.15
CA PRO A 86 -3.01 0.78 8.52
C PRO A 86 -4.23 1.08 7.66
N ALA A 87 -5.03 0.06 7.37
CA ALA A 87 -6.26 0.19 6.62
C ALA A 87 -7.35 0.81 7.52
N TYR A 88 -7.35 2.12 7.64
CA TYR A 88 -8.25 2.88 8.50
C TYR A 88 -9.58 3.26 7.84
N ASN A 89 -9.76 2.97 6.55
CA ASN A 89 -11.01 3.26 5.85
C ASN A 89 -11.41 2.12 4.91
N GLU A 90 -12.62 2.19 4.39
CA GLU A 90 -13.19 1.13 3.55
C GLU A 90 -12.42 0.94 2.23
N LEU A 91 -11.93 2.02 1.62
CA LEU A 91 -11.16 1.94 0.38
C LEU A 91 -9.88 1.15 0.59
N LEU A 92 -9.14 1.39 1.68
CA LEU A 92 -7.89 0.68 1.97
C LEU A 92 -8.16 -0.79 2.29
N VAL A 93 -9.23 -1.10 3.00
CA VAL A 93 -9.64 -2.48 3.28
C VAL A 93 -9.95 -3.22 1.97
N GLU A 94 -10.74 -2.60 1.09
CA GLU A 94 -11.04 -3.16 -0.24
C GLU A 94 -9.76 -3.37 -1.06
N ALA A 95 -8.88 -2.37 -1.10
CA ALA A 95 -7.64 -2.43 -1.85
C ALA A 95 -6.74 -3.60 -1.40
N LEU A 96 -6.64 -3.82 -0.09
CA LEU A 96 -5.88 -4.93 0.47
C LEU A 96 -6.53 -6.28 0.16
N ALA A 97 -7.85 -6.38 0.24
CA ALA A 97 -8.58 -7.60 -0.08
C ALA A 97 -8.40 -8.00 -1.56
N GLU A 98 -8.34 -7.02 -2.46
CA GLU A 98 -8.26 -7.22 -3.90
C GLU A 98 -6.83 -7.12 -4.45
N ALA A 99 -5.82 -7.03 -3.58
CA ALA A 99 -4.42 -6.90 -4.00
C ALA A 99 -3.99 -8.10 -4.85
N CYS A 100 -3.13 -7.82 -5.83
CA CYS A 100 -2.63 -8.82 -6.76
C CYS A 100 -1.45 -9.57 -6.16
N GLU A 101 -1.50 -10.89 -6.19
CA GLU A 101 -0.35 -11.72 -5.86
C GLU A 101 0.66 -11.65 -7.00
N THR A 102 1.94 -11.50 -6.64
CA THR A 102 3.04 -11.41 -7.59
C THR A 102 4.33 -11.93 -6.95
N LEU A 103 5.38 -12.00 -7.75
CA LEU A 103 6.72 -12.32 -7.27
C LEU A 103 7.61 -11.09 -7.43
N TYR A 104 8.34 -10.77 -6.38
CA TYR A 104 9.50 -9.89 -6.48
C TYR A 104 10.74 -10.78 -6.47
N GLU A 105 11.44 -10.85 -7.59
CA GLU A 105 12.46 -11.88 -7.82
C GLU A 105 11.88 -13.27 -7.59
N GLN A 106 12.20 -13.95 -6.50
CA GLN A 106 11.64 -15.26 -6.17
C GLN A 106 10.74 -15.25 -4.93
N THR A 107 10.51 -14.07 -4.35
CA THR A 107 9.74 -13.94 -3.12
C THR A 107 8.28 -13.56 -3.42
N PRO A 108 7.32 -14.37 -2.95
CA PRO A 108 5.90 -14.02 -3.10
C PRO A 108 5.58 -12.74 -2.33
N THR A 109 4.77 -11.90 -2.92
CA THR A 109 4.27 -10.67 -2.29
C THR A 109 2.94 -10.29 -2.90
N ARG A 110 2.38 -9.17 -2.48
CA ARG A 110 1.18 -8.57 -3.07
C ARG A 110 1.42 -7.11 -3.34
N VAL A 111 0.87 -6.64 -4.45
CA VAL A 111 0.83 -5.23 -4.81
C VAL A 111 -0.62 -4.81 -4.97
N LEU A 112 -0.96 -3.60 -4.54
CA LEU A 112 -2.29 -3.04 -4.77
C LEU A 112 -2.54 -2.93 -6.27
N ARG A 113 -3.78 -3.18 -6.70
CA ARG A 113 -4.16 -3.00 -8.11
C ARG A 113 -3.94 -1.56 -8.55
N ALA A 114 -3.61 -1.37 -9.82
CA ALA A 114 -3.40 -0.03 -10.37
C ALA A 114 -4.63 0.87 -10.15
N GLU A 115 -5.84 0.33 -10.28
CA GLU A 115 -7.09 1.06 -10.05
C GLU A 115 -7.24 1.51 -8.59
N HIS A 116 -6.85 0.66 -7.64
CA HIS A 116 -6.85 1.05 -6.23
C HIS A 116 -5.76 2.07 -5.90
N LEU A 117 -4.57 1.94 -6.50
CA LEU A 117 -3.52 2.96 -6.35
C LEU A 117 -4.01 4.32 -6.83
N ALA A 118 -4.72 4.35 -7.97
CA ALA A 118 -5.30 5.58 -8.51
C ALA A 118 -6.37 6.16 -7.57
N ALA A 119 -7.29 5.34 -7.09
CA ALA A 119 -8.36 5.77 -6.18
C ALA A 119 -7.80 6.29 -4.84
N ILE A 120 -6.81 5.61 -4.28
CA ILE A 120 -6.14 6.03 -3.04
C ILE A 120 -5.43 7.37 -3.25
N ALA A 121 -4.78 7.56 -4.38
CA ALA A 121 -4.12 8.82 -4.73
C ALA A 121 -5.13 9.98 -4.79
N VAL A 122 -6.28 9.76 -5.42
CA VAL A 122 -7.36 10.77 -5.46
C VAL A 122 -7.87 11.07 -4.04
N GLN A 123 -8.10 10.05 -3.22
CA GLN A 123 -8.58 10.23 -1.85
C GLN A 123 -7.58 11.01 -0.99
N THR A 124 -6.29 10.70 -1.11
CA THR A 124 -5.22 11.37 -0.35
C THR A 124 -5.04 12.82 -0.80
N GLY A 125 -5.03 13.09 -2.09
CA GLY A 125 -5.20 14.42 -2.64
C GLY A 125 -3.99 15.34 -2.65
N ARG A 126 -2.75 14.82 -2.52
CA ARG A 126 -1.52 15.63 -2.56
C ARG A 126 -1.07 15.85 -4.01
N ASP A 127 -0.17 16.82 -4.24
CA ASP A 127 0.38 17.08 -5.57
C ASP A 127 1.08 15.85 -6.17
N LYS A 128 1.86 15.14 -5.36
CA LYS A 128 2.51 13.90 -5.80
C LYS A 128 1.52 12.80 -6.15
N ASP A 129 0.35 12.79 -5.51
CA ASP A 129 -0.72 11.84 -5.82
C ASP A 129 -1.38 12.17 -7.17
N ARG A 130 -1.52 13.45 -7.47
CA ARG A 130 -2.02 13.92 -8.77
C ARG A 130 -1.09 13.48 -9.91
N GLN A 131 0.22 13.60 -9.70
CA GLN A 131 1.21 13.09 -10.66
C GLN A 131 1.12 11.58 -10.82
N ARG A 132 0.92 10.85 -9.74
CA ARG A 132 0.76 9.39 -9.78
C ARG A 132 -0.47 8.98 -10.58
N VAL A 133 -1.59 9.64 -10.39
CA VAL A 133 -2.81 9.40 -11.18
C VAL A 133 -2.53 9.61 -12.67
N ARG A 134 -1.84 10.68 -13.01
CA ARG A 134 -1.47 10.97 -14.40
C ARG A 134 -0.62 9.84 -15.00
N LEU A 135 0.42 9.41 -14.29
CA LEU A 135 1.30 8.33 -14.76
C LEU A 135 0.54 7.00 -14.93
N LEU A 136 -0.32 6.67 -13.97
CA LEU A 136 -1.14 5.45 -14.05
C LEU A 136 -2.09 5.49 -15.26
N ARG A 137 -2.69 6.65 -15.56
CA ARG A 137 -3.55 6.80 -16.73
C ARG A 137 -2.78 6.69 -18.04
N GLU A 138 -1.57 7.22 -18.08
CA GLU A 138 -0.75 7.26 -19.30
C GLU A 138 -0.06 5.91 -19.58
N GLN A 139 0.39 5.20 -18.56
CA GLN A 139 1.29 4.06 -18.70
C GLN A 139 0.71 2.72 -18.25
N ALA A 140 -0.21 2.71 -17.28
CA ALA A 140 -0.81 1.48 -16.80
C ALA A 140 -2.01 1.08 -17.66
N LEU A 141 -2.24 -0.23 -17.76
CA LEU A 141 -3.44 -0.77 -18.40
C LEU A 141 -4.57 -0.83 -17.36
N LEU A 142 -5.28 0.28 -17.20
CA LEU A 142 -6.39 0.37 -16.24
C LEU A 142 -7.65 -0.30 -16.79
N ASP A 143 -8.29 -1.12 -15.96
CA ASP A 143 -9.66 -1.58 -16.21
C ASP A 143 -10.63 -0.44 -15.82
N ASN A 144 -11.11 0.28 -16.81
CA ASN A 144 -11.94 1.47 -16.58
C ASN A 144 -13.29 1.14 -15.92
N ASN A 145 -13.86 -0.01 -16.22
CA ASN A 145 -15.11 -0.44 -15.57
C ASN A 145 -14.89 -0.75 -14.09
N TYR A 146 -13.81 -1.46 -13.79
CA TYR A 146 -13.42 -1.75 -12.41
C TYR A 146 -13.14 -0.44 -11.64
N LEU A 147 -12.35 0.45 -12.22
CA LEU A 147 -12.02 1.74 -11.62
C LEU A 147 -13.26 2.57 -11.35
N ARG A 148 -14.19 2.64 -12.30
CA ARG A 148 -15.45 3.37 -12.13
C ARG A 148 -16.25 2.84 -10.95
N GLY A 149 -16.31 1.53 -10.78
CA GLY A 149 -16.95 0.90 -9.63
C GLY A 149 -16.29 1.27 -8.30
N VAL A 150 -14.96 1.28 -8.25
CA VAL A 150 -14.20 1.69 -7.06
C VAL A 150 -14.49 3.14 -6.72
N LEU A 151 -14.40 4.03 -7.69
CA LEU A 151 -14.65 5.47 -7.49
C LEU A 151 -16.08 5.73 -7.00
N ALA A 152 -17.06 5.03 -7.56
CA ALA A 152 -18.47 5.18 -7.17
C ALA A 152 -18.71 4.71 -5.73
N ARG A 153 -18.18 3.55 -5.36
CA ARG A 153 -18.34 3.02 -3.99
C ARG A 153 -17.74 3.92 -2.91
N HIS A 154 -16.71 4.67 -3.25
CA HIS A 154 -15.97 5.49 -2.29
C HIS A 154 -16.16 6.99 -2.50
N SER A 155 -17.14 7.37 -3.30
CA SER A 155 -17.52 8.78 -3.53
C SER A 155 -16.37 9.65 -4.06
N LEU A 156 -15.59 9.12 -4.97
CA LEU A 156 -14.40 9.77 -5.54
C LEU A 156 -14.61 10.24 -6.99
N GLU A 157 -15.78 10.02 -7.57
CA GLU A 157 -16.06 10.30 -8.98
C GLU A 157 -15.84 11.76 -9.36
N ALA A 158 -16.37 12.68 -8.57
CA ALA A 158 -16.26 14.11 -8.84
C ALA A 158 -14.79 14.59 -8.82
N LYS A 159 -14.03 14.13 -7.84
CA LYS A 159 -12.61 14.50 -7.72
C LYS A 159 -11.77 13.87 -8.83
N TRP A 160 -12.08 12.63 -9.19
CA TRP A 160 -11.45 11.98 -10.33
C TRP A 160 -11.65 12.79 -11.61
N GLU A 161 -12.88 13.21 -11.90
CA GLU A 161 -13.18 14.04 -13.06
C GLU A 161 -12.43 15.37 -13.03
N GLU A 162 -12.40 16.03 -11.87
CA GLU A 162 -11.64 17.27 -11.70
C GLU A 162 -10.16 17.09 -12.05
N TRP A 163 -9.58 15.95 -11.63
CA TRP A 163 -8.15 15.69 -11.86
C TRP A 163 -7.83 15.22 -13.28
N THR A 164 -8.80 14.73 -14.00
CA THR A 164 -8.59 14.06 -15.29
C THR A 164 -9.19 14.80 -16.50
N THR A 165 -9.79 15.96 -16.29
CA THR A 165 -10.31 16.82 -17.38
C THR A 165 -9.42 18.01 -17.72
#